data_b3e6e74355efba082bcab2ebb9a13705
#
_entry.id   b3e6e74355efba082bcab2ebb9a13705
#
_cell.length_a   1.000
_cell.length_b   1.000
_cell.length_c   1.000
_cell.angle_alpha   90.00
_cell.angle_beta   90.00
_cell.angle_gamma   90.00
#
_symmetry.space_group_name_H-M   'P 1'
#
loop_
_entity.id
_entity.type
_entity.pdbx_description
1 polymer ?
#
loop_
_entity_poly.entity_id
_entity_poly.type
_entity_poly.pdbx_seq_one_letter_code
_entity_poly.pdbx_strand_id
1 'polypeptide(L)'
;VGTTQLESVPEPKYWHLKTVLSEALDSEFAVGEILPNERDLAARFGVARATLRQALEQLELEGRLQRRRGVGTTVAPPRMGVSVGSEQHAWPGGPHDAWHAVDCRLEVPPAALAETLVTATDEAVHIVRRSRVSRGQPVASELLYIPSASVPDLSGIDAPSGAARARAVLRELQRLELERQENAVELGSAGADAAKELDRLPGAPVLVVTTRHIARGRTAALSVATYRADTCRLTFGDSGGVEIHHGPERQAS
;
A
#
# COMPACT_ATOMS: atom_id res chain seq x y z
N VAL A 1 43.54 -1.26 -24.45
CA VAL A 1 42.17 -0.79 -24.39
C VAL A 1 41.32 -2.04 -24.59
N GLY A 2 40.92 -2.68 -23.49
CA GLY A 2 40.09 -3.91 -23.51
C GLY A 2 38.63 -3.52 -23.63
N THR A 3 38.01 -3.89 -24.73
CA THR A 3 36.56 -3.80 -24.92
C THR A 3 35.92 -4.91 -24.10
N THR A 4 35.32 -4.56 -22.95
CA THR A 4 34.47 -5.48 -22.19
C THR A 4 33.19 -5.68 -22.99
N GLN A 5 33.09 -6.78 -23.74
CA GLN A 5 31.83 -7.24 -24.29
C GLN A 5 30.96 -7.65 -23.08
N LEU A 6 29.87 -6.93 -22.86
CA LEU A 6 28.78 -7.40 -22.02
C LEU A 6 28.18 -8.63 -22.74
N GLU A 7 28.57 -9.83 -22.33
CA GLU A 7 27.89 -11.05 -22.73
C GLU A 7 26.42 -10.89 -22.31
N SER A 8 25.54 -10.89 -23.31
CA SER A 8 24.10 -10.87 -23.08
C SER A 8 23.73 -12.13 -22.29
N VAL A 9 23.40 -11.95 -21.02
CA VAL A 9 22.82 -13.04 -20.22
C VAL A 9 21.54 -13.49 -20.94
N PRO A 10 21.43 -14.77 -21.33
CA PRO A 10 20.26 -15.24 -22.06
C PRO A 10 19.00 -15.00 -21.20
N GLU A 11 18.02 -14.32 -21.77
CA GLU A 11 16.76 -14.05 -21.09
C GLU A 11 16.14 -15.37 -20.58
N PRO A 12 15.68 -15.40 -19.32
CA PRO A 12 15.01 -16.58 -18.78
C PRO A 12 13.77 -16.94 -19.62
N LYS A 13 13.56 -18.22 -19.89
CA LYS A 13 12.44 -18.70 -20.72
C LYS A 13 11.06 -18.19 -20.28
N TYR A 14 10.86 -17.99 -18.97
CA TYR A 14 9.61 -17.44 -18.44
C TYR A 14 9.39 -15.97 -18.83
N TRP A 15 10.46 -15.19 -19.07
CA TRP A 15 10.36 -13.79 -19.45
C TRP A 15 9.79 -13.61 -20.85
N HIS A 16 10.27 -14.39 -21.83
CA HIS A 16 9.70 -14.42 -23.16
C HIS A 16 8.23 -14.88 -23.12
N LEU A 17 7.93 -15.92 -22.35
CA LEU A 17 6.57 -16.39 -22.16
C LEU A 17 5.67 -15.31 -21.52
N LYS A 18 6.18 -14.55 -20.57
CA LYS A 18 5.47 -13.42 -19.95
C LYS A 18 5.05 -12.38 -20.99
N THR A 19 5.94 -12.04 -21.92
CA THR A 19 5.64 -11.09 -23.01
C THR A 19 4.52 -11.62 -23.91
N VAL A 20 4.62 -12.85 -24.36
CA VAL A 20 3.59 -13.49 -25.18
C VAL A 20 2.25 -13.59 -24.45
N LEU A 21 2.26 -13.96 -23.17
CA LEU A 21 1.06 -13.99 -22.33
C LEU A 21 0.46 -12.59 -22.16
N SER A 22 1.29 -11.56 -21.99
CA SER A 22 0.83 -10.17 -21.86
C SER A 22 0.07 -9.71 -23.11
N GLU A 23 0.59 -10.01 -24.29
CA GLU A 23 -0.07 -9.72 -25.58
C GLU A 23 -1.39 -10.50 -25.73
N ALA A 24 -1.39 -11.77 -25.34
CA ALA A 24 -2.61 -12.59 -25.35
C ALA A 24 -3.67 -12.06 -24.37
N LEU A 25 -3.26 -11.57 -23.18
CA LEU A 25 -4.18 -10.94 -22.23
C LEU A 25 -4.84 -9.69 -22.81
N ASP A 26 -4.10 -8.88 -23.59
CA ASP A 26 -4.63 -7.67 -24.19
C ASP A 26 -5.56 -7.91 -25.37
N SER A 27 -5.35 -9.01 -26.12
CA SER A 27 -6.06 -9.29 -27.36
C SER A 27 -7.21 -10.29 -27.22
N GLU A 28 -7.17 -11.18 -26.24
CA GLU A 28 -8.06 -12.34 -26.20
C GLU A 28 -8.96 -12.39 -24.96
N PHE A 29 -8.59 -11.70 -23.87
CA PHE A 29 -9.30 -11.80 -22.61
C PHE A 29 -9.85 -10.45 -22.14
N ALA A 30 -11.10 -10.45 -21.69
CA ALA A 30 -11.70 -9.25 -21.09
C ALA A 30 -11.25 -9.06 -19.63
N VAL A 31 -11.25 -7.82 -19.16
CA VAL A 31 -10.99 -7.50 -17.75
C VAL A 31 -11.99 -8.23 -16.85
N GLY A 32 -11.49 -8.97 -15.86
CA GLY A 32 -12.29 -9.80 -14.95
C GLY A 32 -12.55 -11.21 -15.45
N GLU A 33 -12.20 -11.54 -16.68
CA GLU A 33 -12.34 -12.88 -17.23
C GLU A 33 -11.42 -13.87 -16.54
N ILE A 34 -11.93 -15.08 -16.31
CA ILE A 34 -11.18 -16.18 -15.68
C ILE A 34 -10.32 -16.85 -16.74
N LEU A 35 -9.02 -16.92 -16.49
CA LEU A 35 -8.09 -17.64 -17.37
C LEU A 35 -8.31 -19.16 -17.30
N PRO A 36 -8.02 -19.89 -18.39
CA PRO A 36 -7.91 -21.33 -18.36
C PRO A 36 -6.94 -21.79 -17.27
N ASN A 37 -7.12 -23.01 -16.76
CA ASN A 37 -6.23 -23.51 -15.71
C ASN A 37 -4.77 -23.66 -16.20
N GLU A 38 -3.82 -23.71 -15.26
CA GLU A 38 -2.37 -23.76 -15.57
C GLU A 38 -1.99 -24.93 -16.50
N ARG A 39 -2.70 -26.06 -16.44
CA ARG A 39 -2.43 -27.21 -17.30
C ARG A 39 -2.77 -26.90 -18.76
N ASP A 40 -3.92 -26.32 -18.97
CA ASP A 40 -4.44 -26.04 -20.32
C ASP A 40 -3.66 -24.88 -20.95
N LEU A 41 -3.30 -23.85 -20.16
CA LEU A 41 -2.40 -22.78 -20.61
C LEU A 41 -1.00 -23.30 -20.95
N ALA A 42 -0.42 -24.18 -20.11
CA ALA A 42 0.89 -24.76 -20.39
C ALA A 42 0.89 -25.59 -21.68
N ALA A 43 -0.18 -26.36 -21.92
CA ALA A 43 -0.37 -27.10 -23.15
C ALA A 43 -0.52 -26.17 -24.37
N ARG A 44 -1.33 -25.10 -24.24
CA ARG A 44 -1.55 -24.12 -25.31
C ARG A 44 -0.27 -23.40 -25.73
N PHE A 45 0.58 -23.00 -24.78
CA PHE A 45 1.84 -22.30 -25.09
C PHE A 45 3.04 -23.22 -25.25
N GLY A 46 2.86 -24.54 -25.14
CA GLY A 46 3.94 -25.52 -25.34
C GLY A 46 5.07 -25.45 -24.32
N VAL A 47 4.78 -25.08 -23.09
CA VAL A 47 5.77 -24.85 -22.02
C VAL A 47 5.58 -25.76 -20.81
N ALA A 48 6.63 -25.92 -20.02
CA ALA A 48 6.52 -26.60 -18.73
C ALA A 48 5.64 -25.79 -17.75
N ARG A 49 4.85 -26.48 -16.93
CA ARG A 49 3.96 -25.84 -15.94
C ARG A 49 4.71 -24.94 -14.95
N ALA A 50 5.95 -25.30 -14.59
CA ALA A 50 6.79 -24.46 -13.72
C ALA A 50 7.14 -23.12 -14.39
N THR A 51 7.49 -23.13 -15.70
CA THR A 51 7.78 -21.93 -16.48
C THR A 51 6.54 -21.04 -16.63
N LEU A 52 5.38 -21.66 -16.90
CA LEU A 52 4.11 -20.94 -16.96
C LEU A 52 3.80 -20.28 -15.62
N ARG A 53 3.95 -21.01 -14.51
CA ARG A 53 3.66 -20.47 -13.17
C ARG A 53 4.52 -19.25 -12.85
N GLN A 54 5.82 -19.29 -13.16
CA GLN A 54 6.71 -18.14 -13.02
C GLN A 54 6.26 -16.94 -13.86
N ALA A 55 5.85 -17.15 -15.10
CA ALA A 55 5.34 -16.06 -15.94
C ALA A 55 4.03 -15.46 -15.39
N LEU A 56 3.10 -16.31 -14.92
CA LEU A 56 1.84 -15.84 -14.30
C LEU A 56 2.10 -15.08 -12.98
N GLU A 57 3.07 -15.51 -12.18
CA GLU A 57 3.48 -14.82 -10.95
C GLU A 57 4.02 -13.41 -11.28
N GLN A 58 4.83 -13.28 -12.33
CA GLN A 58 5.32 -11.96 -12.76
C GLN A 58 4.17 -11.05 -13.26
N LEU A 59 3.23 -11.59 -14.04
CA LEU A 59 2.05 -10.84 -14.48
C LEU A 59 1.13 -10.44 -13.32
N GLU A 60 1.06 -11.24 -12.26
CA GLU A 60 0.36 -10.88 -11.03
C GLU A 60 1.08 -9.75 -10.29
N LEU A 61 2.42 -9.81 -10.14
CA LEU A 61 3.23 -8.73 -9.58
C LEU A 61 3.10 -7.43 -10.38
N GLU A 62 3.02 -7.52 -11.70
CA GLU A 62 2.78 -6.39 -12.59
C GLU A 62 1.32 -5.88 -12.53
N GLY A 63 0.44 -6.55 -11.78
CA GLY A 63 -0.97 -6.18 -11.63
C GLY A 63 -1.79 -6.43 -12.90
N ARG A 64 -1.33 -7.33 -13.79
CA ARG A 64 -2.06 -7.76 -14.98
C ARG A 64 -3.05 -8.90 -14.69
N LEU A 65 -2.76 -9.66 -13.65
CA LEU A 65 -3.56 -10.79 -13.18
C LEU A 65 -3.89 -10.65 -11.69
N GLN A 66 -4.97 -11.29 -11.27
CA GLN A 66 -5.36 -11.43 -9.88
C GLN A 66 -5.72 -12.88 -9.58
N ARG A 67 -5.14 -13.45 -8.51
CA ARG A 67 -5.58 -14.74 -7.99
C ARG A 67 -6.63 -14.54 -6.91
N ARG A 68 -7.79 -15.17 -7.10
CA ARG A 68 -8.89 -15.16 -6.14
C ARG A 68 -9.15 -16.57 -5.65
N ARG A 69 -9.17 -16.73 -4.32
CA ARG A 69 -9.47 -18.03 -3.70
C ARG A 69 -10.86 -18.50 -4.11
N GLY A 70 -10.95 -19.74 -4.62
CA GLY A 70 -12.22 -20.36 -5.07
C GLY A 70 -12.72 -19.89 -6.44
N VAL A 71 -12.09 -18.89 -7.06
CA VAL A 71 -12.45 -18.39 -8.40
C VAL A 71 -11.41 -18.75 -9.45
N GLY A 72 -10.13 -18.64 -9.11
CA GLY A 72 -9.03 -18.85 -10.05
C GLY A 72 -8.23 -17.59 -10.34
N THR A 73 -7.51 -17.59 -11.46
CA THR A 73 -6.74 -16.45 -11.95
C THR A 73 -7.59 -15.66 -12.94
N THR A 74 -7.73 -14.36 -12.74
CA THR A 74 -8.52 -13.46 -13.60
C THR A 74 -7.66 -12.33 -14.15
N VAL A 75 -8.06 -11.78 -15.31
CA VAL A 75 -7.46 -10.56 -15.86
C VAL A 75 -7.76 -9.39 -14.92
N ALA A 76 -6.73 -8.73 -14.44
CA ALA A 76 -6.87 -7.62 -13.51
C ALA A 76 -7.34 -6.34 -14.23
N PRO A 77 -8.17 -5.51 -13.60
CA PRO A 77 -8.45 -4.18 -14.10
C PRO A 77 -7.18 -3.31 -14.07
N PRO A 78 -7.09 -2.25 -14.87
CA PRO A 78 -5.99 -1.29 -14.80
C PRO A 78 -5.79 -0.79 -13.38
N ARG A 79 -4.53 -0.62 -12.98
CA ARG A 79 -4.18 -0.12 -11.65
C ARG A 79 -4.83 1.23 -11.40
N MET A 80 -5.39 1.39 -10.22
CA MET A 80 -5.97 2.65 -9.77
C MET A 80 -4.84 3.62 -9.39
N GLY A 81 -4.85 4.82 -9.97
CA GLY A 81 -3.98 5.92 -9.55
C GLY A 81 -4.34 6.38 -8.15
N VAL A 82 -3.35 6.47 -7.27
CA VAL A 82 -3.47 7.04 -5.93
C VAL A 82 -2.46 8.17 -5.84
N SER A 83 -2.93 9.41 -5.72
CA SER A 83 -2.04 10.56 -5.50
C SER A 83 -1.51 10.51 -4.07
N VAL A 84 -0.19 10.63 -3.95
CA VAL A 84 0.55 10.75 -2.68
C VAL A 84 1.24 12.11 -2.67
N GLY A 85 0.96 12.93 -1.67
CA GLY A 85 1.58 14.27 -1.52
C GLY A 85 0.70 15.42 -2.00
N SER A 86 1.25 16.51 -2.19
CA SER A 86 0.98 17.92 -2.09
C SER A 86 -0.22 18.57 -2.79
N GLU A 87 -1.00 17.92 -3.60
CA GLU A 87 -2.16 18.62 -4.20
C GLU A 87 -3.24 18.96 -3.16
N GLN A 88 -3.20 18.36 -2.00
CA GLN A 88 -4.09 18.71 -0.90
C GLN A 88 -3.34 18.62 0.43
N HIS A 89 -2.84 19.73 0.91
CA HIS A 89 -2.44 19.92 2.32
C HIS A 89 -3.69 19.78 3.21
N ALA A 90 -4.23 18.57 3.27
CA ALA A 90 -5.43 18.29 4.01
C ALA A 90 -5.18 17.19 5.04
N TRP A 91 -5.75 17.40 6.21
CA TRP A 91 -5.80 16.38 7.24
C TRP A 91 -6.62 15.17 6.78
N PRO A 92 -6.25 13.97 7.23
CA PRO A 92 -7.10 12.79 7.10
C PRO A 92 -8.52 13.02 7.64
N GLY A 93 -9.52 12.45 6.94
CA GLY A 93 -10.93 12.57 7.32
C GLY A 93 -11.65 13.81 6.77
N GLY A 94 -11.03 14.57 5.88
CA GLY A 94 -11.66 15.70 5.19
C GLY A 94 -12.78 15.29 4.22
N PRO A 95 -13.52 16.27 3.64
CA PRO A 95 -14.70 16.01 2.80
C PRO A 95 -14.43 15.16 1.55
N HIS A 96 -13.22 15.23 1.02
CA HIS A 96 -12.80 14.49 -0.18
C HIS A 96 -11.96 13.26 0.12
N ASP A 97 -11.83 12.90 1.41
CA ASP A 97 -11.05 11.74 1.82
C ASP A 97 -11.77 10.44 1.45
N ALA A 98 -11.16 9.64 0.59
CA ALA A 98 -11.70 8.37 0.14
C ALA A 98 -11.53 7.22 1.16
N TRP A 99 -11.06 7.54 2.37
CA TRP A 99 -10.85 6.58 3.43
C TRP A 99 -12.04 6.51 4.39
N HIS A 100 -12.37 5.30 4.80
CA HIS A 100 -13.44 5.04 5.76
C HIS A 100 -12.85 4.72 7.14
N ALA A 101 -13.26 5.48 8.15
CA ALA A 101 -12.88 5.21 9.54
C ALA A 101 -13.55 3.91 10.02
N VAL A 102 -12.74 2.94 10.42
CA VAL A 102 -13.18 1.60 10.86
C VAL A 102 -13.23 1.52 12.37
N ASP A 103 -12.15 1.96 13.03
CA ASP A 103 -11.97 1.81 14.47
C ASP A 103 -11.00 2.86 15.02
N CYS A 104 -11.06 3.09 16.33
CA CYS A 104 -10.10 3.88 17.09
C CYS A 104 -9.88 3.27 18.46
N ARG A 105 -8.61 3.11 18.81
CA ARG A 105 -8.16 2.63 20.12
C ARG A 105 -7.06 3.54 20.68
N LEU A 106 -6.87 3.47 21.98
CA LEU A 106 -5.80 4.19 22.69
C LEU A 106 -4.79 3.13 23.14
N GLU A 107 -3.60 3.13 22.55
CA GLU A 107 -2.56 2.14 22.83
C GLU A 107 -1.17 2.78 22.73
N VAL A 108 -0.19 2.15 23.36
CA VAL A 108 1.22 2.52 23.22
C VAL A 108 1.69 2.06 21.84
N PRO A 109 2.23 2.97 21.00
CA PRO A 109 2.72 2.60 19.68
C PRO A 109 4.03 1.81 19.77
N PRO A 110 4.41 1.08 18.70
CA PRO A 110 5.76 0.51 18.60
C PRO A 110 6.86 1.57 18.80
N ALA A 111 7.96 1.22 19.45
CA ALA A 111 9.03 2.16 19.83
C ALA A 111 9.54 3.02 18.66
N ALA A 112 9.75 2.42 17.48
CA ALA A 112 10.19 3.15 16.29
C ALA A 112 9.20 4.24 15.83
N LEU A 113 7.89 4.03 16.06
CA LEU A 113 6.87 5.03 15.75
C LEU A 113 6.76 6.10 16.85
N ALA A 114 6.97 5.72 18.12
CA ALA A 114 7.02 6.67 19.23
C ALA A 114 8.16 7.69 19.03
N GLU A 115 9.35 7.25 18.61
CA GLU A 115 10.47 8.12 18.26
C GLU A 115 10.10 9.12 17.14
N THR A 116 9.43 8.65 16.09
CA THR A 116 8.99 9.50 14.99
C THR A 116 7.93 10.51 15.39
N LEU A 117 7.06 10.13 16.32
CA LEU A 117 6.01 11.00 16.88
C LEU A 117 6.56 11.97 17.95
N VAL A 118 7.82 11.76 18.39
CA VAL A 118 8.42 12.52 19.50
C VAL A 118 7.55 12.44 20.76
N THR A 119 7.03 11.25 21.05
CA THR A 119 6.29 10.93 22.27
C THR A 119 7.14 10.08 23.21
N ALA A 120 6.81 10.04 24.47
CA ALA A 120 7.44 9.10 25.39
C ALA A 120 7.14 7.66 24.96
N THR A 121 8.06 6.74 25.19
CA THR A 121 7.95 5.35 24.73
C THR A 121 6.81 4.56 25.37
N ASP A 122 6.28 5.06 26.49
CA ASP A 122 5.15 4.51 27.24
C ASP A 122 3.86 5.34 27.10
N GLU A 123 3.90 6.44 26.33
CA GLU A 123 2.74 7.29 26.11
C GLU A 123 1.78 6.67 25.11
N ALA A 124 0.52 6.47 25.52
CA ALA A 124 -0.52 5.97 24.64
C ALA A 124 -0.96 7.06 23.64
N VAL A 125 -1.16 6.65 22.40
CA VAL A 125 -1.64 7.48 21.30
C VAL A 125 -2.97 6.96 20.77
N HIS A 126 -3.76 7.82 20.15
CA HIS A 126 -4.94 7.37 19.40
C HIS A 126 -4.50 6.69 18.12
N ILE A 127 -4.86 5.42 17.96
CA ILE A 127 -4.63 4.66 16.74
C ILE A 127 -5.95 4.55 16.00
N VAL A 128 -6.09 5.33 14.93
CA VAL A 128 -7.26 5.29 14.05
C VAL A 128 -6.98 4.35 12.89
N ARG A 129 -7.80 3.31 12.76
CA ARG A 129 -7.77 2.39 11.64
C ARG A 129 -8.75 2.84 10.57
N ARG A 130 -8.28 2.91 9.32
CA ARG A 130 -9.08 3.27 8.17
C ARG A 130 -8.91 2.26 7.04
N SER A 131 -9.90 2.15 6.18
CA SER A 131 -9.87 1.32 4.99
C SER A 131 -10.24 2.13 3.76
N ARG A 132 -9.68 1.78 2.62
CA ARG A 132 -10.07 2.33 1.33
C ARG A 132 -10.56 1.19 0.44
N VAL A 133 -11.76 1.40 -0.09
CA VAL A 133 -12.44 0.43 -0.95
C VAL A 133 -12.62 1.03 -2.34
N SER A 134 -12.35 0.26 -3.38
CA SER A 134 -12.63 0.64 -4.76
C SER A 134 -13.33 -0.50 -5.48
N ARG A 135 -14.42 -0.20 -6.15
CA ARG A 135 -15.23 -1.20 -6.87
C ARG A 135 -15.63 -2.40 -5.99
N GLY A 136 -15.94 -2.13 -4.72
CA GLY A 136 -16.32 -3.15 -3.74
C GLY A 136 -15.17 -4.02 -3.21
N GLN A 137 -13.92 -3.69 -3.52
CA GLN A 137 -12.75 -4.42 -3.03
C GLN A 137 -11.87 -3.53 -2.15
N PRO A 138 -11.34 -4.05 -1.04
CA PRO A 138 -10.36 -3.33 -0.26
C PRO A 138 -9.06 -3.17 -1.08
N VAL A 139 -8.60 -1.93 -1.22
CA VAL A 139 -7.40 -1.58 -1.98
C VAL A 139 -6.28 -1.06 -1.11
N ALA A 140 -6.63 -0.54 0.08
CA ALA A 140 -5.65 -0.12 1.06
C ALA A 140 -6.22 -0.16 2.48
N SER A 141 -5.35 -0.35 3.46
CA SER A 141 -5.60 -0.18 4.90
C SER A 141 -4.60 0.81 5.47
N GLU A 142 -4.99 1.53 6.52
CA GLU A 142 -4.15 2.53 7.16
C GLU A 142 -4.31 2.50 8.67
N LEU A 143 -3.18 2.67 9.36
CA LEU A 143 -3.10 3.01 10.76
C LEU A 143 -2.59 4.45 10.90
N LEU A 144 -3.38 5.29 11.53
CA LEU A 144 -3.04 6.68 11.80
C LEU A 144 -2.81 6.84 13.31
N TYR A 145 -1.58 7.16 13.68
CA TYR A 145 -1.12 7.35 15.06
C TYR A 145 -1.17 8.84 15.39
N ILE A 146 -1.95 9.21 16.39
CA ILE A 146 -2.20 10.61 16.77
C ILE A 146 -1.90 10.78 18.26
N PRO A 147 -0.85 11.53 18.64
CA PRO A 147 -0.58 11.87 20.03
C PRO A 147 -1.77 12.57 20.67
N SER A 148 -2.07 12.27 21.93
CA SER A 148 -3.16 12.90 22.69
C SER A 148 -3.01 14.43 22.76
N ALA A 149 -1.77 14.92 22.78
CA ALA A 149 -1.46 16.35 22.72
C ALA A 149 -1.87 17.05 21.39
N SER A 150 -2.12 16.29 20.33
CA SER A 150 -2.62 16.83 19.05
C SER A 150 -4.15 16.98 19.03
N VAL A 151 -4.85 16.33 19.96
CA VAL A 151 -6.31 16.29 20.03
C VAL A 151 -6.80 16.45 21.50
N PRO A 152 -6.47 17.58 22.17
CA PRO A 152 -6.69 17.74 23.61
C PRO A 152 -8.16 17.73 24.03
N ASP A 153 -9.08 18.15 23.15
CA ASP A 153 -10.50 18.33 23.48
C ASP A 153 -11.31 17.01 23.41
N LEU A 154 -10.62 15.86 23.25
CA LEU A 154 -11.29 14.55 23.23
C LEU A 154 -11.71 14.02 24.61
N SER A 155 -11.27 14.62 25.70
CA SER A 155 -11.53 14.18 27.08
C SER A 155 -13.01 14.19 27.51
N GLY A 156 -13.91 14.76 26.68
CA GLY A 156 -15.36 14.82 26.90
C GLY A 156 -16.20 14.06 25.87
N ILE A 157 -15.59 13.38 24.92
CA ILE A 157 -16.33 12.68 23.84
C ILE A 157 -16.63 11.26 24.26
N ASP A 158 -17.83 11.03 24.75
CA ASP A 158 -18.41 9.70 24.97
C ASP A 158 -18.89 9.15 23.62
N ALA A 159 -17.97 8.54 22.84
CA ALA A 159 -18.29 7.95 21.57
C ALA A 159 -18.58 6.45 21.74
N PRO A 160 -19.79 5.99 21.41
CA PRO A 160 -20.27 4.63 21.76
C PRO A 160 -19.61 3.50 20.96
N SER A 161 -18.82 3.81 19.92
CA SER A 161 -18.16 2.81 19.08
C SER A 161 -16.81 3.27 18.56
N GLY A 162 -15.91 2.33 18.22
CA GLY A 162 -14.61 2.60 17.66
C GLY A 162 -14.65 3.51 16.41
N ALA A 163 -15.55 3.29 15.49
CA ALA A 163 -15.71 4.11 14.28
C ALA A 163 -16.23 5.53 14.59
N ALA A 164 -17.12 5.69 15.56
CA ALA A 164 -17.58 7.02 15.99
C ALA A 164 -16.45 7.79 16.66
N ARG A 165 -15.67 7.13 17.53
CA ARG A 165 -14.48 7.71 18.16
C ARG A 165 -13.44 8.07 17.10
N ALA A 166 -13.19 7.22 16.11
CA ALA A 166 -12.29 7.51 15.01
C ALA A 166 -12.66 8.82 14.28
N ARG A 167 -13.94 9.00 13.94
CA ARG A 167 -14.42 10.23 13.32
C ARG A 167 -14.29 11.46 14.22
N ALA A 168 -14.46 11.30 15.53
CA ALA A 168 -14.28 12.40 16.49
C ALA A 168 -12.81 12.84 16.55
N VAL A 169 -11.89 11.88 16.66
CA VAL A 169 -10.43 12.12 16.64
C VAL A 169 -10.01 12.85 15.36
N LEU A 170 -10.48 12.38 14.21
CA LEU A 170 -10.15 13.00 12.92
C LEU A 170 -10.69 14.43 12.80
N ARG A 171 -11.91 14.69 13.28
CA ARG A 171 -12.46 16.07 13.30
C ARG A 171 -11.68 17.00 14.19
N GLU A 172 -11.21 16.52 15.34
CA GLU A 172 -10.41 17.32 16.25
C GLU A 172 -9.04 17.63 15.64
N LEU A 173 -8.41 16.63 15.00
CA LEU A 173 -7.14 16.80 14.30
C LEU A 173 -7.23 17.88 13.20
N GLN A 174 -8.35 17.96 12.48
CA GLN A 174 -8.59 18.96 11.42
C GLN A 174 -8.66 20.42 11.92
N ARG A 175 -8.74 20.66 13.21
CA ARG A 175 -8.68 22.01 13.79
C ARG A 175 -7.25 22.56 13.84
N LEU A 176 -6.25 21.69 13.70
CA LEU A 176 -4.87 22.12 13.59
C LEU A 176 -4.60 22.64 12.18
N GLU A 177 -3.77 23.67 12.06
CA GLU A 177 -3.23 24.09 10.78
C GLU A 177 -2.14 23.09 10.34
N LEU A 178 -2.32 22.47 9.20
CA LEU A 178 -1.34 21.57 8.62
C LEU A 178 -0.25 22.39 7.92
N GLU A 179 0.98 22.31 8.40
CA GLU A 179 2.10 23.05 7.84
C GLU A 179 2.73 22.34 6.65
N ARG A 180 2.96 21.02 6.77
CA ARG A 180 3.54 20.20 5.71
C ARG A 180 3.31 18.71 5.95
N GLN A 181 3.52 17.95 4.89
CA GLN A 181 3.53 16.48 4.91
C GLN A 181 4.86 15.97 4.36
N GLU A 182 5.38 14.92 4.99
CA GLU A 182 6.57 14.22 4.54
C GLU A 182 6.18 12.78 4.26
N ASN A 183 6.46 12.29 3.06
CA ASN A 183 6.04 10.96 2.61
C ASN A 183 7.26 10.09 2.33
N ALA A 184 7.22 8.85 2.82
CA ALA A 184 8.13 7.78 2.43
C ALA A 184 7.34 6.63 1.82
N VAL A 185 7.88 5.98 0.80
CA VAL A 185 7.25 4.83 0.14
C VAL A 185 8.22 3.67 0.09
N GLU A 186 7.76 2.52 0.53
CA GLU A 186 8.54 1.30 0.56
C GLU A 186 7.76 0.15 -0.08
N LEU A 187 8.48 -0.75 -0.76
CA LEU A 187 7.94 -2.03 -1.17
C LEU A 187 7.99 -2.99 0.03
N GLY A 188 6.87 -3.61 0.35
CA GLY A 188 6.75 -4.55 1.45
C GLY A 188 6.01 -5.83 1.08
N SER A 189 5.84 -6.68 2.08
CA SER A 189 4.99 -7.86 2.01
C SER A 189 3.91 -7.77 3.08
N ALA A 190 2.68 -8.11 2.71
CA ALA A 190 1.55 -8.06 3.63
C ALA A 190 1.74 -9.03 4.81
N GLY A 191 1.81 -8.52 6.02
CA GLY A 191 1.68 -9.34 7.23
C GLY A 191 0.28 -9.91 7.38
N ALA A 192 0.05 -10.79 8.35
CA ALA A 192 -1.21 -11.51 8.51
C ALA A 192 -2.44 -10.58 8.63
N ASP A 193 -2.33 -9.50 9.41
CA ASP A 193 -3.44 -8.55 9.61
C ASP A 193 -3.72 -7.72 8.36
N ALA A 194 -2.69 -7.15 7.75
CA ALA A 194 -2.83 -6.40 6.51
C ALA A 194 -3.35 -7.28 5.36
N ALA A 195 -2.89 -8.52 5.26
CA ALA A 195 -3.35 -9.49 4.27
C ALA A 195 -4.85 -9.77 4.44
N LYS A 196 -5.32 -9.95 5.68
CA LYS A 196 -6.74 -10.14 5.98
C LYS A 196 -7.58 -8.91 5.62
N GLU A 197 -7.11 -7.71 5.97
CA GLU A 197 -7.80 -6.44 5.67
C GLU A 197 -7.88 -6.16 4.18
N LEU A 198 -6.85 -6.57 3.42
CA LEU A 198 -6.74 -6.35 1.98
C LEU A 198 -7.33 -7.50 1.14
N ASP A 199 -7.92 -8.51 1.78
CA ASP A 199 -8.40 -9.75 1.13
C ASP A 199 -7.31 -10.40 0.27
N ARG A 200 -6.12 -10.60 0.88
CA ARG A 200 -4.94 -11.20 0.26
C ARG A 200 -4.35 -12.31 1.11
N LEU A 201 -3.41 -13.04 0.53
CA LEU A 201 -2.59 -13.99 1.28
C LEU A 201 -1.45 -13.27 1.99
N PRO A 202 -1.02 -13.73 3.17
CA PRO A 202 0.22 -13.27 3.77
C PRO A 202 1.39 -13.40 2.79
N GLY A 203 2.27 -12.38 2.78
CA GLY A 203 3.37 -12.32 1.83
C GLY A 203 3.02 -11.65 0.48
N ALA A 204 1.75 -11.31 0.22
CA ALA A 204 1.40 -10.57 -0.98
C ALA A 204 2.14 -9.21 -1.05
N PRO A 205 2.60 -8.79 -2.24
CA PRO A 205 3.33 -7.54 -2.39
C PRO A 205 2.43 -6.35 -2.11
N VAL A 206 2.94 -5.40 -1.33
CA VAL A 206 2.26 -4.16 -0.95
C VAL A 206 3.20 -2.97 -1.10
N LEU A 207 2.62 -1.79 -1.29
CA LEU A 207 3.31 -0.51 -1.17
C LEU A 207 2.93 0.09 0.19
N VAL A 208 3.92 0.34 1.03
CA VAL A 208 3.74 0.98 2.33
C VAL A 208 4.08 2.44 2.19
N VAL A 209 3.12 3.30 2.50
CA VAL A 209 3.30 4.76 2.49
C VAL A 209 3.25 5.25 3.92
N THR A 210 4.36 5.80 4.39
CA THR A 210 4.44 6.46 5.69
C THR A 210 4.35 7.96 5.48
N THR A 211 3.36 8.61 6.09
CA THR A 211 3.15 10.06 5.99
C THR A 211 3.26 10.70 7.37
N ARG A 212 4.20 11.62 7.54
CA ARG A 212 4.30 12.49 8.72
C ARG A 212 3.52 13.77 8.46
N HIS A 213 2.54 14.04 9.29
CA HIS A 213 1.77 15.29 9.25
C HIS A 213 2.32 16.24 10.30
N ILE A 214 2.81 17.41 9.87
CA ILE A 214 3.49 18.37 10.71
C ILE A 214 2.58 19.58 10.94
N ALA A 215 2.39 19.92 12.21
CA ALA A 215 1.68 21.08 12.67
C ALA A 215 2.38 21.65 13.90
N ARG A 216 2.48 22.96 14.01
CA ARG A 216 3.18 23.67 15.09
C ARG A 216 4.62 23.19 15.26
N GLY A 217 5.31 22.94 14.12
CA GLY A 217 6.71 22.51 14.09
C GLY A 217 6.97 21.07 14.58
N ARG A 218 5.93 20.26 14.87
CA ARG A 218 6.05 18.88 15.37
C ARG A 218 5.19 17.89 14.58
N THR A 219 5.52 16.60 14.68
CA THR A 219 4.70 15.53 14.12
C THR A 219 3.38 15.45 14.93
N ALA A 220 2.30 15.92 14.33
CA ALA A 220 0.98 15.91 14.97
C ALA A 220 0.20 14.63 14.66
N ALA A 221 0.54 13.94 13.59
CA ALA A 221 0.05 12.59 13.26
C ALA A 221 1.05 11.86 12.34
N LEU A 222 1.06 10.54 12.44
CA LEU A 222 1.84 9.64 11.59
C LEU A 222 0.90 8.62 10.98
N SER A 223 0.82 8.57 9.65
CA SER A 223 0.06 7.57 8.91
C SER A 223 0.98 6.48 8.38
N VAL A 224 0.56 5.22 8.50
CA VAL A 224 1.16 4.07 7.83
C VAL A 224 0.08 3.41 6.99
N ALA A 225 0.07 3.69 5.70
CA ALA A 225 -0.91 3.18 4.75
C ALA A 225 -0.32 2.05 3.91
N THR A 226 -0.99 0.91 3.90
CA THR A 226 -0.60 -0.28 3.15
C THR A 226 -1.52 -0.42 1.94
N TYR A 227 -0.97 -0.25 0.74
CA TYR A 227 -1.68 -0.37 -0.53
C TYR A 227 -1.37 -1.69 -1.21
N ARG A 228 -2.35 -2.28 -1.84
CA ARG A 228 -2.16 -3.44 -2.71
C ARG A 228 -1.32 -3.05 -3.93
N ALA A 229 -0.14 -3.65 -4.10
CA ALA A 229 0.75 -3.36 -5.24
C ALA A 229 0.20 -3.88 -6.58
N ASP A 230 -0.68 -4.89 -6.56
CA ASP A 230 -1.33 -5.44 -7.75
C ASP A 230 -2.44 -4.54 -8.32
N THR A 231 -3.06 -3.69 -7.50
CA THR A 231 -4.20 -2.85 -7.92
C THR A 231 -3.94 -1.35 -7.84
N CYS A 232 -2.92 -0.92 -7.09
CA CYS A 232 -2.62 0.49 -6.90
C CYS A 232 -1.36 0.91 -7.66
N ARG A 233 -1.40 2.13 -8.20
CA ARG A 233 -0.25 2.86 -8.73
C ARG A 233 -0.17 4.18 -7.97
N LEU A 234 0.95 4.41 -7.29
CA LEU A 234 1.17 5.68 -6.61
C LEU A 234 1.65 6.74 -7.61
N THR A 235 1.06 7.92 -7.54
CA THR A 235 1.45 9.09 -8.32
C THR A 235 1.81 10.22 -7.37
N PHE A 236 2.89 10.94 -7.69
CA PHE A 236 3.36 12.08 -6.91
C PHE A 236 3.13 13.34 -7.74
N GLY A 237 2.60 14.41 -7.14
CA GLY A 237 2.44 15.70 -7.78
C GLY A 237 3.76 16.49 -7.86
N ASP A 238 3.79 17.54 -8.67
CA ASP A 238 5.01 18.30 -9.08
C ASP A 238 5.74 19.09 -7.97
N SER A 239 5.30 19.06 -6.74
CA SER A 239 5.84 19.93 -5.69
C SER A 239 6.90 19.30 -4.76
N GLY A 240 7.34 18.09 -5.03
CA GLY A 240 8.39 17.43 -4.25
C GLY A 240 9.32 16.60 -5.13
N GLY A 241 10.62 16.96 -5.14
CA GLY A 241 11.63 16.08 -5.70
C GLY A 241 11.62 14.71 -5.02
N VAL A 242 11.86 13.65 -5.77
CA VAL A 242 12.07 12.31 -5.20
C VAL A 242 13.50 12.27 -4.67
N GLU A 243 13.66 12.29 -3.36
CA GLU A 243 14.95 12.00 -2.72
C GLU A 243 15.09 10.49 -2.52
N ILE A 244 16.15 9.91 -3.07
CA ILE A 244 16.46 8.49 -2.89
C ILE A 244 17.40 8.37 -1.69
N HIS A 245 16.87 7.90 -0.57
CA HIS A 245 17.66 7.55 0.60
C HIS A 245 18.10 6.09 0.47
N HIS A 246 19.41 5.87 0.42
CA HIS A 246 19.96 4.53 0.59
C HIS A 246 19.95 4.21 2.09
N GLY A 247 19.21 3.17 2.47
CA GLY A 247 19.25 2.65 3.84
C GLY A 247 20.68 2.23 4.25
N PRO A 248 20.98 2.14 5.56
CA PRO A 248 22.30 1.77 6.01
C PRO A 248 22.68 0.41 5.42
N GLU A 249 23.82 0.36 4.72
CA GLU A 249 24.41 -0.88 4.24
C GLU A 249 24.58 -1.83 5.42
N ARG A 250 23.92 -2.98 5.37
CA ARG A 250 24.19 -4.07 6.32
C ARG A 250 25.62 -4.52 6.05
N GLN A 251 26.54 -4.11 6.90
CA GLN A 251 27.87 -4.70 6.93
C GLN A 251 27.69 -6.19 7.20
N ALA A 252 27.99 -7.01 6.19
CA ALA A 252 28.15 -8.45 6.35
C ALA A 252 29.42 -8.69 7.16
N SER A 253 29.25 -9.22 8.37
CA SER A 253 30.33 -9.82 9.17
C SER A 253 30.34 -11.30 8.91
#